data_5a38c8904c5b0f369ec9ce7561e218a4
#
_entry.id   5a38c8904c5b0f369ec9ce7561e218a4
#
_cell.length_a   1.000
_cell.length_b   1.000
_cell.length_c   1.000
_cell.angle_alpha   90.00
_cell.angle_beta   90.00
_cell.angle_gamma   90.00
#
_symmetry.space_group_name_H-M   'P 1'
#
loop_
_entity.id
_entity.type
_entity.pdbx_description
1 polymer ?
#
loop_
_entity_poly.entity_id
_entity_poly.type
_entity_poly.pdbx_seq_one_letter_code
_entity_poly.pdbx_strand_id
1 'polypeptide(L)'
;MHRKVNFISWDSNSTLVVRSSIFRHDNNNDDLNNTNGLSSAAKLPAKFSIMGFEIYNRIKLFPWWLQYQKGQTTESNLKNNIIGLGRSLGFDDKWVKNILRHTIFEFSKKGLGTNYYGYHNIQHELESVYFTLLSICGINNGGDFKISQKESAYLFVAALFHDYDPLKEFDKPNEDCVEFFIRNDTKIREFITNANLNIDLVMALIHRTAYPFKGEIAQYATMKINELFDAAGISKTDLKTRDRFWNLGWFLSVSERIAGYALGNYEHAKDMARRNAHALGWHPSVINKNSVKYFDYLMVEEKEMFDFIMLGIPPEFRKNFYDNVAYFRESWNKEIGLKNAKKGTKLFFVTERLDNKINENTLKAILDINSRVSTLMQQSENYFRKTISDESSILITLRLNSSNGDVIGYAKGGPLENYELRPGTVDVNKGLNNTAYLEGVSILEGYWGGTGGHYLRIKFLSEAIKNEYSYVTGYAHRDVIMQRKKKSEIIEIVQKYDPDKLDYYRIDLNNSIYQRIVTDAYDIIC
;
A
#
# COMPACT_ATOMS: atom_id res chain seq x y z
N MET A 1 13.28 -2.47 -29.77
CA MET A 1 12.69 -1.13 -29.53
C MET A 1 12.64 -0.91 -28.03
N HIS A 2 13.58 -0.15 -27.48
CA HIS A 2 13.61 0.13 -26.05
C HIS A 2 12.65 1.30 -25.75
N ARG A 3 11.54 1.04 -25.08
CA ARG A 3 10.69 2.10 -24.55
C ARG A 3 11.29 2.58 -23.21
N LYS A 4 11.64 3.86 -23.14
CA LYS A 4 12.00 4.53 -21.90
C LYS A 4 10.76 4.63 -21.01
N VAL A 5 10.81 4.02 -19.85
CA VAL A 5 9.83 4.20 -18.77
C VAL A 5 10.25 5.45 -18.00
N ASN A 6 9.40 6.46 -17.98
CA ASN A 6 9.61 7.67 -17.19
C ASN A 6 9.30 7.39 -15.71
N PHE A 7 10.29 7.51 -14.85
CA PHE A 7 10.12 7.44 -13.41
C PHE A 7 9.68 8.80 -12.86
N ILE A 8 8.61 8.81 -12.07
CA ILE A 8 8.18 9.98 -11.29
C ILE A 8 8.98 10.00 -9.99
N SER A 9 9.81 11.03 -9.79
CA SER A 9 10.52 11.27 -8.54
C SER A 9 9.93 12.49 -7.82
N TRP A 10 9.86 12.44 -6.49
CA TRP A 10 9.40 13.53 -5.64
C TRP A 10 10.58 14.34 -5.11
N ASP A 11 10.47 15.66 -5.16
CA ASP A 11 11.41 16.60 -4.55
C ASP A 11 11.08 16.78 -3.06
N SER A 12 12.11 17.10 -2.27
CA SER A 12 12.07 17.33 -0.82
C SER A 12 11.11 18.45 -0.36
N ASN A 13 10.56 19.23 -1.28
CA ASN A 13 9.65 20.33 -1.01
C ASN A 13 8.18 20.06 -1.34
N SER A 14 7.77 18.79 -1.45
CA SER A 14 6.35 18.40 -1.52
C SER A 14 5.55 18.93 -2.73
N THR A 15 6.20 19.22 -3.83
CA THR A 15 5.53 19.59 -5.08
C THR A 15 5.75 18.51 -6.13
N LEU A 16 4.68 18.08 -6.78
CA LEU A 16 4.74 17.12 -7.88
C LEU A 16 5.44 17.81 -9.06
N VAL A 17 6.71 17.52 -9.30
CA VAL A 17 7.42 18.02 -10.47
C VAL A 17 7.51 16.91 -11.50
N VAL A 18 6.65 17.00 -12.50
CA VAL A 18 6.80 16.23 -13.73
C VAL A 18 7.86 16.94 -14.57
N ARG A 19 9.08 16.39 -14.63
CA ARG A 19 10.09 16.87 -15.57
C ARG A 19 9.82 16.29 -16.95
N SER A 20 9.13 17.05 -17.78
CA SER A 20 9.18 16.89 -19.23
C SER A 20 10.38 17.66 -19.77
N SER A 21 11.23 17.01 -20.55
CA SER A 21 12.30 17.67 -21.28
C SER A 21 11.72 18.52 -22.41
N ILE A 22 11.83 19.81 -22.25
CA ILE A 22 12.09 20.92 -23.20
C ILE A 22 11.56 20.76 -24.63
N PHE A 23 10.54 21.58 -24.93
CA PHE A 23 10.56 22.42 -26.12
C PHE A 23 9.98 23.80 -25.76
N ARG A 24 10.83 24.84 -25.91
CA ARG A 24 10.40 26.24 -25.91
C ARG A 24 9.60 26.51 -27.19
N HIS A 25 8.42 27.06 -27.03
CA HIS A 25 7.89 28.04 -28.01
C HIS A 25 7.06 29.11 -27.31
N ASP A 26 7.22 30.32 -27.83
CA ASP A 26 6.86 31.61 -27.30
C ASP A 26 5.37 31.84 -27.13
N ASN A 27 5.11 32.78 -26.23
CA ASN A 27 3.92 33.53 -25.96
C ASN A 27 2.95 33.75 -27.16
N ASN A 28 1.66 33.49 -26.89
CA ASN A 28 0.63 34.51 -27.10
C ASN A 28 -0.62 34.15 -26.28
N ASN A 29 -1.08 35.17 -25.53
CA ASN A 29 -2.40 35.22 -24.93
C ASN A 29 -3.46 35.08 -26.03
N ASP A 30 -4.49 34.29 -25.79
CA ASP A 30 -5.90 34.67 -25.76
C ASP A 30 -6.82 33.45 -25.82
N ASP A 31 -7.98 33.60 -25.15
CA ASP A 31 -9.15 32.72 -25.25
C ASP A 31 -9.16 31.37 -24.50
N LEU A 32 -9.20 31.49 -23.17
CA LEU A 32 -9.82 30.50 -22.29
C LEU A 32 -11.32 30.80 -22.12
N ASN A 33 -12.13 30.39 -23.07
CA ASN A 33 -13.59 30.24 -22.88
C ASN A 33 -14.13 29.34 -23.98
N ASN A 34 -13.99 28.04 -23.82
CA ASN A 34 -14.91 27.05 -24.41
C ASN A 34 -14.69 25.65 -23.82
N THR A 35 -15.06 25.45 -22.53
CA THR A 35 -15.29 24.14 -21.93
C THR A 35 -16.80 23.87 -21.82
N ASN A 36 -17.51 23.99 -22.93
CA ASN A 36 -18.88 23.51 -23.03
C ASN A 36 -18.88 22.22 -23.85
N GLY A 37 -18.84 21.07 -23.18
CA GLY A 37 -18.95 19.81 -23.90
C GLY A 37 -18.74 18.53 -23.10
N LEU A 38 -18.97 18.53 -21.78
CA LEU A 38 -19.04 17.28 -20.98
C LEU A 38 -19.86 17.50 -19.71
N SER A 39 -21.12 17.88 -19.83
CA SER A 39 -22.02 17.96 -18.68
C SER A 39 -23.40 17.42 -19.03
N SER A 40 -23.52 16.12 -19.23
CA SER A 40 -24.75 15.42 -18.89
C SER A 40 -24.44 14.28 -17.91
N ALA A 41 -23.79 14.61 -16.80
CA ALA A 41 -23.81 13.73 -15.65
C ALA A 41 -25.30 13.56 -15.28
N ALA A 42 -25.83 12.35 -15.42
CA ALA A 42 -27.17 12.02 -15.01
C ALA A 42 -27.30 12.42 -13.54
N LYS A 43 -28.14 13.43 -13.26
CA LYS A 43 -28.40 13.88 -11.88
C LYS A 43 -28.84 12.68 -11.06
N LEU A 44 -28.06 12.33 -10.06
CA LEU A 44 -28.38 11.24 -9.13
C LEU A 44 -29.62 11.62 -8.32
N PRO A 45 -30.55 10.68 -8.08
CA PRO A 45 -31.81 10.98 -7.38
C PRO A 45 -31.60 11.40 -5.93
N ALA A 46 -32.30 12.45 -5.50
CA ALA A 46 -32.09 13.15 -4.23
C ALA A 46 -32.75 12.52 -2.99
N LYS A 47 -33.50 11.41 -3.11
CA LYS A 47 -34.18 10.79 -1.97
C LYS A 47 -34.17 9.28 -2.01
N PHE A 48 -33.56 8.68 -0.99
CA PHE A 48 -33.57 7.25 -0.74
C PHE A 48 -34.47 6.91 0.47
N SER A 49 -35.31 5.88 0.33
CA SER A 49 -36.03 5.29 1.46
C SER A 49 -35.17 4.20 2.10
N ILE A 50 -34.72 4.44 3.32
CA ILE A 50 -33.70 3.67 4.05
C ILE A 50 -34.27 2.41 4.73
N MET A 51 -35.58 2.26 4.85
CA MET A 51 -36.22 1.32 5.80
C MET A 51 -36.10 -0.19 5.48
N GLY A 52 -36.04 -0.58 4.22
CA GLY A 52 -36.02 -2.03 3.85
C GLY A 52 -34.63 -2.69 3.99
N PHE A 53 -33.58 -1.91 3.80
CA PHE A 53 -32.20 -2.39 3.84
C PHE A 53 -31.65 -2.58 5.26
N GLU A 54 -32.14 -1.79 6.21
CA GLU A 54 -31.72 -1.83 7.61
C GLU A 54 -32.02 -3.15 8.32
N ILE A 55 -33.18 -3.78 8.04
CA ILE A 55 -33.60 -4.98 8.75
C ILE A 55 -32.85 -6.24 8.27
N TYR A 56 -32.64 -6.37 6.96
CA TYR A 56 -31.96 -7.55 6.40
C TYR A 56 -30.46 -7.60 6.77
N ASN A 57 -29.81 -6.45 6.82
CA ASN A 57 -28.37 -6.35 7.07
C ASN A 57 -28.00 -6.41 8.55
N ARG A 58 -28.83 -5.90 9.47
CA ARG A 58 -28.56 -5.96 10.91
C ARG A 58 -28.47 -7.39 11.45
N ILE A 59 -29.25 -8.31 10.90
CA ILE A 59 -29.35 -9.68 11.44
C ILE A 59 -28.24 -10.60 10.91
N LYS A 60 -27.78 -10.44 9.66
CA LYS A 60 -26.82 -11.39 9.03
C LYS A 60 -25.40 -10.87 8.86
N LEU A 61 -25.21 -9.57 8.62
CA LEU A 61 -23.89 -9.01 8.31
C LEU A 61 -23.14 -8.49 9.55
N PHE A 62 -23.88 -8.02 10.55
CA PHE A 62 -23.30 -7.38 11.72
C PHE A 62 -22.39 -8.28 12.58
N PRO A 63 -22.75 -9.56 12.87
CA PRO A 63 -21.88 -10.43 13.65
C PRO A 63 -20.53 -10.72 12.96
N TRP A 64 -20.57 -10.90 11.64
CA TRP A 64 -19.36 -11.13 10.86
C TRP A 64 -18.47 -9.87 10.82
N TRP A 65 -19.03 -8.71 10.57
CA TRP A 65 -18.28 -7.46 10.54
C TRP A 65 -17.61 -7.14 11.88
N LEU A 66 -18.26 -7.41 13.01
CA LEU A 66 -17.65 -7.27 14.33
C LEU A 66 -16.43 -8.19 14.51
N GLN A 67 -16.45 -9.40 13.95
CA GLN A 67 -15.30 -10.29 13.94
C GLN A 67 -14.19 -9.75 13.03
N TYR A 68 -14.57 -9.20 11.89
CA TYR A 68 -13.65 -8.55 10.98
C TYR A 68 -12.92 -7.39 11.65
N GLN A 69 -13.64 -6.51 12.35
CA GLN A 69 -13.08 -5.41 13.13
C GLN A 69 -12.09 -5.86 14.21
N LYS A 70 -12.23 -7.07 14.70
CA LYS A 70 -11.30 -7.68 15.69
C LYS A 70 -10.10 -8.40 15.06
N GLY A 71 -9.94 -8.34 13.74
CA GLY A 71 -8.90 -9.09 13.03
C GLY A 71 -9.08 -10.61 13.06
N GLN A 72 -10.29 -11.09 13.38
CA GLN A 72 -10.61 -12.52 13.51
C GLN A 72 -11.21 -13.12 12.24
N THR A 73 -11.32 -12.35 11.17
CA THR A 73 -11.96 -12.78 9.94
C THR A 73 -10.94 -13.42 9.01
N THR A 74 -11.29 -14.58 8.50
CA THR A 74 -10.49 -15.31 7.53
C THR A 74 -10.95 -14.99 6.10
N GLU A 75 -10.07 -15.20 5.12
CA GLU A 75 -10.39 -15.22 3.68
C GLU A 75 -11.64 -16.04 3.38
N SER A 76 -11.82 -17.18 4.07
CA SER A 76 -12.99 -18.05 3.93
C SER A 76 -14.30 -17.35 4.27
N ASN A 77 -14.31 -16.47 5.28
CA ASN A 77 -15.51 -15.71 5.66
C ASN A 77 -15.85 -14.65 4.61
N LEU A 78 -14.87 -13.88 4.11
CA LEU A 78 -15.10 -12.94 3.00
C LEU A 78 -15.66 -13.65 1.78
N LYS A 79 -15.05 -14.76 1.37
CA LYS A 79 -15.51 -15.59 0.25
C LYS A 79 -16.97 -16.03 0.41
N ASN A 80 -17.37 -16.52 1.60
CA ASN A 80 -18.74 -16.97 1.84
C ASN A 80 -19.74 -15.81 1.77
N ASN A 81 -19.37 -14.64 2.24
CA ASN A 81 -20.21 -13.43 2.16
C ASN A 81 -20.34 -12.93 0.72
N ILE A 82 -19.26 -12.96 -0.07
CA ILE A 82 -19.29 -12.62 -1.51
C ILE A 82 -20.26 -13.56 -2.24
N ILE A 83 -20.20 -14.88 -1.97
CA ILE A 83 -21.15 -15.84 -2.56
C ILE A 83 -22.60 -15.49 -2.16
N GLY A 84 -22.83 -15.12 -0.91
CA GLY A 84 -24.16 -14.70 -0.42
C GLY A 84 -24.68 -13.46 -1.14
N LEU A 85 -23.85 -12.43 -1.31
CA LEU A 85 -24.19 -11.21 -2.05
C LEU A 85 -24.41 -11.50 -3.53
N GLY A 86 -23.55 -12.31 -4.16
CA GLY A 86 -23.71 -12.74 -5.55
C GLY A 86 -25.05 -13.42 -5.78
N ARG A 87 -25.48 -14.33 -4.88
CA ARG A 87 -26.79 -14.97 -4.93
C ARG A 87 -27.92 -13.94 -4.82
N SER A 88 -27.81 -12.93 -3.95
CA SER A 88 -28.80 -11.86 -3.82
C SER A 88 -28.90 -11.01 -5.10
N LEU A 89 -27.83 -10.94 -5.89
CA LEU A 89 -27.79 -10.28 -7.19
C LEU A 89 -28.17 -11.21 -8.38
N GLY A 90 -28.55 -12.47 -8.10
CA GLY A 90 -28.98 -13.44 -9.10
C GLY A 90 -27.84 -14.19 -9.80
N PHE A 91 -26.62 -14.16 -9.25
CA PHE A 91 -25.49 -14.92 -9.84
C PHE A 91 -25.63 -16.43 -9.57
N ASP A 92 -25.12 -17.23 -10.50
CA ASP A 92 -24.96 -18.67 -10.29
C ASP A 92 -23.89 -18.96 -9.24
N ASP A 93 -24.27 -19.68 -8.18
CA ASP A 93 -23.36 -20.02 -7.06
C ASP A 93 -22.11 -20.80 -7.51
N LYS A 94 -22.25 -21.68 -8.52
CA LYS A 94 -21.15 -22.50 -9.01
C LYS A 94 -20.15 -21.64 -9.76
N TRP A 95 -20.64 -20.71 -10.58
CA TRP A 95 -19.82 -19.75 -11.29
C TRP A 95 -19.03 -18.87 -10.30
N VAL A 96 -19.70 -18.26 -9.33
CA VAL A 96 -19.05 -17.43 -8.29
C VAL A 96 -18.00 -18.23 -7.50
N LYS A 97 -18.32 -19.45 -7.06
CA LYS A 97 -17.38 -20.29 -6.32
C LYS A 97 -16.14 -20.67 -7.13
N ASN A 98 -16.30 -20.93 -8.42
CA ASN A 98 -15.21 -21.34 -9.28
C ASN A 98 -14.27 -20.16 -9.57
N ILE A 99 -14.81 -18.99 -9.89
CA ILE A 99 -14.00 -17.80 -10.16
C ILE A 99 -13.24 -17.36 -8.89
N LEU A 100 -13.89 -17.33 -7.72
CA LEU A 100 -13.22 -17.02 -6.44
C LEU A 100 -12.12 -18.02 -6.11
N ARG A 101 -12.34 -19.32 -6.35
CA ARG A 101 -11.30 -20.34 -6.12
C ARG A 101 -10.08 -20.11 -7.02
N HIS A 102 -10.30 -19.80 -8.30
CA HIS A 102 -9.23 -19.49 -9.23
C HIS A 102 -8.46 -18.24 -8.80
N THR A 103 -9.16 -17.16 -8.48
CA THR A 103 -8.54 -15.91 -8.03
C THR A 103 -7.70 -16.12 -6.78
N ILE A 104 -8.26 -16.75 -5.74
CA ILE A 104 -7.55 -17.04 -4.50
C ILE A 104 -6.28 -17.86 -4.79
N PHE A 105 -6.38 -18.88 -5.66
CA PHE A 105 -5.22 -19.67 -6.05
C PHE A 105 -4.16 -18.84 -6.76
N GLU A 106 -4.54 -18.00 -7.72
CA GLU A 106 -3.60 -17.16 -8.48
C GLU A 106 -2.92 -16.11 -7.60
N PHE A 107 -3.68 -15.41 -6.76
CA PHE A 107 -3.13 -14.41 -5.83
C PHE A 107 -2.36 -15.03 -4.66
N SER A 108 -2.55 -16.32 -4.34
CA SER A 108 -1.76 -17.01 -3.33
C SER A 108 -0.41 -17.52 -3.83
N LYS A 109 -0.16 -17.49 -5.14
CA LYS A 109 1.14 -17.84 -5.71
C LYS A 109 2.20 -16.85 -5.19
N LYS A 110 3.34 -17.40 -4.78
CA LYS A 110 4.45 -16.60 -4.30
C LYS A 110 5.06 -15.81 -5.44
N GLY A 111 5.37 -14.54 -5.20
CA GLY A 111 6.19 -13.74 -6.08
C GLY A 111 7.63 -14.28 -6.15
N LEU A 112 8.39 -13.87 -7.16
CA LEU A 112 9.78 -14.27 -7.36
C LEU A 112 10.64 -13.94 -6.13
N GLY A 113 11.00 -14.98 -5.37
CA GLY A 113 11.93 -14.89 -4.24
C GLY A 113 11.36 -14.33 -2.93
N THR A 114 10.06 -14.01 -2.84
CA THR A 114 9.47 -13.48 -1.60
C THR A 114 8.12 -14.11 -1.28
N ASN A 115 7.78 -14.15 0.01
CA ASN A 115 6.42 -14.48 0.47
C ASN A 115 5.55 -13.23 0.62
N TYR A 116 6.03 -12.08 0.16
CA TYR A 116 5.40 -10.79 0.37
C TYR A 116 4.54 -10.41 -0.81
N TYR A 117 3.30 -10.12 -0.49
CA TYR A 117 2.40 -9.36 -1.34
C TYR A 117 2.19 -8.01 -0.68
N GLY A 118 2.40 -6.92 -1.42
CA GLY A 118 2.14 -5.57 -0.99
C GLY A 118 0.67 -5.31 -0.67
N TYR A 119 0.21 -4.13 -1.01
CA TYR A 119 -1.18 -3.74 -0.86
C TYR A 119 -2.12 -4.52 -1.78
N HIS A 120 -1.71 -4.72 -3.06
CA HIS A 120 -2.50 -5.39 -4.11
C HIS A 120 -2.40 -6.91 -3.98
N ASN A 121 -3.07 -7.45 -2.97
CA ASN A 121 -3.08 -8.85 -2.57
C ASN A 121 -4.50 -9.41 -2.53
N ILE A 122 -4.64 -10.71 -2.30
CA ILE A 122 -5.95 -11.37 -2.29
C ILE A 122 -6.93 -10.76 -1.28
N GLN A 123 -6.46 -10.24 -0.16
CA GLN A 123 -7.33 -9.60 0.83
C GLN A 123 -7.94 -8.33 0.26
N HIS A 124 -7.13 -7.47 -0.39
CA HIS A 124 -7.59 -6.27 -1.07
C HIS A 124 -8.64 -6.59 -2.15
N GLU A 125 -8.35 -7.61 -2.99
CA GLU A 125 -9.30 -8.04 -4.04
C GLU A 125 -10.65 -8.48 -3.45
N LEU A 126 -10.62 -9.33 -2.42
CA LEU A 126 -11.84 -9.81 -1.80
C LEU A 126 -12.62 -8.70 -1.07
N GLU A 127 -11.92 -7.76 -0.42
CA GLU A 127 -12.53 -6.58 0.19
C GLU A 127 -13.18 -5.69 -0.87
N SER A 128 -12.49 -5.43 -1.97
CA SER A 128 -12.99 -4.63 -3.10
C SER A 128 -14.25 -5.24 -3.71
N VAL A 129 -14.22 -6.56 -3.96
CA VAL A 129 -15.39 -7.30 -4.47
C VAL A 129 -16.56 -7.26 -3.48
N TYR A 130 -16.29 -7.61 -2.22
CA TYR A 130 -17.33 -7.63 -1.20
C TYR A 130 -18.00 -6.27 -1.07
N PHE A 131 -17.22 -5.21 -0.98
CA PHE A 131 -17.72 -3.84 -0.81
C PHE A 131 -18.49 -3.35 -2.05
N THR A 132 -17.99 -3.66 -3.25
CA THR A 132 -18.67 -3.36 -4.52
C THR A 132 -20.04 -4.01 -4.57
N LEU A 133 -20.14 -5.33 -4.31
CA LEU A 133 -21.42 -6.04 -4.33
C LEU A 133 -22.37 -5.58 -3.22
N LEU A 134 -21.85 -5.29 -2.02
CA LEU A 134 -22.63 -4.75 -0.93
C LEU A 134 -23.27 -3.40 -1.31
N SER A 135 -22.46 -2.51 -1.90
CA SER A 135 -22.92 -1.21 -2.37
C SER A 135 -24.02 -1.33 -3.43
N ILE A 136 -23.85 -2.26 -4.39
CA ILE A 136 -24.86 -2.56 -5.42
C ILE A 136 -26.16 -3.03 -4.77
N CYS A 137 -26.09 -3.98 -3.83
CA CYS A 137 -27.27 -4.49 -3.13
C CYS A 137 -28.02 -3.36 -2.43
N GLY A 138 -27.31 -2.45 -1.76
CA GLY A 138 -27.93 -1.33 -1.07
C GLY A 138 -28.57 -0.31 -2.02
N ILE A 139 -27.86 0.06 -3.08
CA ILE A 139 -28.38 0.96 -4.12
C ILE A 139 -29.64 0.36 -4.77
N ASN A 140 -29.61 -0.92 -5.11
CA ASN A 140 -30.73 -1.61 -5.73
C ASN A 140 -31.95 -1.71 -4.82
N ASN A 141 -31.77 -1.69 -3.50
CA ASN A 141 -32.88 -1.74 -2.55
C ASN A 141 -33.42 -0.35 -2.18
N GLY A 142 -32.65 0.71 -2.36
CA GLY A 142 -32.95 2.02 -1.80
C GLY A 142 -33.45 3.10 -2.77
N GLY A 143 -33.37 2.92 -4.10
CA GLY A 143 -33.63 4.01 -5.04
C GLY A 143 -34.14 3.64 -6.41
N ASP A 144 -34.40 4.66 -7.23
CA ASP A 144 -34.85 4.53 -8.62
C ASP A 144 -33.71 4.10 -9.56
N PHE A 145 -32.45 4.37 -9.16
CA PHE A 145 -31.28 3.92 -9.92
C PHE A 145 -31.03 2.45 -9.61
N LYS A 146 -30.96 1.64 -10.65
CA LYS A 146 -30.70 0.20 -10.54
C LYS A 146 -29.45 -0.16 -11.33
N ILE A 147 -28.61 -1.03 -10.74
CA ILE A 147 -27.54 -1.74 -11.42
C ILE A 147 -28.08 -3.13 -11.73
N SER A 148 -28.21 -3.47 -13.01
CA SER A 148 -28.78 -4.75 -13.45
C SER A 148 -27.89 -5.92 -13.03
N GLN A 149 -28.43 -7.14 -13.04
CA GLN A 149 -27.67 -8.36 -12.79
C GLN A 149 -26.44 -8.48 -13.70
N LYS A 150 -26.62 -8.18 -15.00
CA LYS A 150 -25.50 -8.24 -15.98
C LYS A 150 -24.42 -7.20 -15.67
N GLU A 151 -24.79 -5.97 -15.35
CA GLU A 151 -23.85 -4.91 -14.96
C GLU A 151 -23.14 -5.24 -13.65
N SER A 152 -23.86 -5.83 -12.69
CA SER A 152 -23.27 -6.35 -11.45
C SER A 152 -22.24 -7.44 -11.69
N ALA A 153 -22.47 -8.31 -12.69
CA ALA A 153 -21.52 -9.35 -13.09
C ALA A 153 -20.26 -8.75 -13.74
N TYR A 154 -20.38 -7.68 -14.56
CA TYR A 154 -19.23 -6.93 -15.05
C TYR A 154 -18.41 -6.33 -13.90
N LEU A 155 -19.07 -5.67 -12.96
CA LEU A 155 -18.41 -5.08 -11.79
C LEU A 155 -17.75 -6.14 -10.90
N PHE A 156 -18.40 -7.29 -10.70
CA PHE A 156 -17.84 -8.41 -9.95
C PHE A 156 -16.53 -8.92 -10.55
N VAL A 157 -16.52 -9.17 -11.87
CA VAL A 157 -15.31 -9.67 -12.55
C VAL A 157 -14.21 -8.60 -12.56
N ALA A 158 -14.57 -7.35 -12.88
CA ALA A 158 -13.60 -6.27 -12.91
C ALA A 158 -13.01 -5.99 -11.53
N ALA A 159 -13.81 -5.98 -10.45
CA ALA A 159 -13.33 -5.81 -9.09
C ALA A 159 -12.40 -6.95 -8.64
N LEU A 160 -12.64 -8.19 -9.12
CA LEU A 160 -11.88 -9.35 -8.72
C LEU A 160 -10.50 -9.44 -9.39
N PHE A 161 -10.31 -8.75 -10.51
CA PHE A 161 -9.11 -8.86 -11.32
C PHE A 161 -8.46 -7.51 -11.67
N HIS A 162 -8.85 -6.40 -11.03
CA HIS A 162 -8.34 -5.07 -11.40
C HIS A 162 -6.84 -4.89 -11.16
N ASP A 163 -6.26 -5.67 -10.24
CA ASP A 163 -4.82 -5.68 -9.95
C ASP A 163 -4.17 -7.05 -10.28
N TYR A 164 -4.74 -7.79 -11.25
CA TYR A 164 -4.28 -9.13 -11.58
C TYR A 164 -2.90 -9.13 -12.23
N ASP A 165 -1.90 -9.66 -11.51
CA ASP A 165 -0.55 -9.93 -11.98
C ASP A 165 -0.11 -11.34 -11.54
N PRO A 166 -0.27 -12.38 -12.41
CA PRO A 166 0.12 -13.75 -12.08
C PRO A 166 1.63 -13.94 -11.94
N LEU A 167 2.45 -13.04 -12.51
CA LEU A 167 3.90 -13.09 -12.42
C LEU A 167 4.43 -12.44 -11.14
N LYS A 168 3.63 -11.60 -10.50
CA LYS A 168 4.00 -10.85 -9.29
C LYS A 168 5.29 -10.03 -9.48
N GLU A 169 5.42 -9.43 -10.66
CA GLU A 169 6.59 -8.60 -11.02
C GLU A 169 6.50 -7.20 -10.42
N PHE A 170 5.27 -6.72 -10.20
CA PHE A 170 5.00 -5.39 -9.70
C PHE A 170 4.16 -5.44 -8.43
N ASP A 171 4.46 -4.57 -7.48
CA ASP A 171 3.62 -4.38 -6.29
C ASP A 171 2.27 -3.74 -6.66
N LYS A 172 2.26 -2.89 -7.70
CA LYS A 172 1.06 -2.39 -8.38
C LYS A 172 1.22 -2.60 -9.89
N PRO A 173 0.53 -3.59 -10.51
CA PRO A 173 0.49 -3.69 -11.95
C PRO A 173 -0.23 -2.47 -12.55
N ASN A 174 0.19 -2.03 -13.72
CA ASN A 174 -0.59 -1.03 -14.44
C ASN A 174 -1.73 -1.71 -15.22
N GLU A 175 -2.73 -0.94 -15.62
CA GLU A 175 -3.95 -1.44 -16.25
C GLU A 175 -3.67 -2.12 -17.60
N ASP A 176 -2.65 -1.73 -18.35
CA ASP A 176 -2.23 -2.40 -19.59
C ASP A 176 -1.64 -3.80 -19.31
N CYS A 177 -0.86 -3.95 -18.23
CA CYS A 177 -0.36 -5.25 -17.80
C CYS A 177 -1.50 -6.16 -17.35
N VAL A 178 -2.43 -5.63 -16.57
CA VAL A 178 -3.64 -6.35 -16.14
C VAL A 178 -4.46 -6.81 -17.34
N GLU A 179 -4.72 -5.93 -18.32
CA GLU A 179 -5.40 -6.27 -19.57
C GLU A 179 -4.69 -7.40 -20.30
N PHE A 180 -3.36 -7.30 -20.44
CA PHE A 180 -2.57 -8.34 -21.09
C PHE A 180 -2.72 -9.70 -20.39
N PHE A 181 -2.61 -9.75 -19.07
CA PHE A 181 -2.72 -11.00 -18.32
C PHE A 181 -4.13 -11.60 -18.39
N ILE A 182 -5.17 -10.80 -18.23
CA ILE A 182 -6.56 -11.27 -18.31
C ILE A 182 -6.86 -11.82 -19.70
N ARG A 183 -6.44 -11.14 -20.77
CA ARG A 183 -6.65 -11.61 -22.15
C ARG A 183 -5.92 -12.90 -22.47
N ASN A 184 -4.82 -13.19 -21.78
CA ASN A 184 -4.03 -14.41 -21.98
C ASN A 184 -4.38 -15.54 -20.99
N ASP A 185 -5.12 -15.27 -19.92
CA ASP A 185 -5.58 -16.30 -18.99
C ASP A 185 -6.84 -17.00 -19.54
N THR A 186 -6.68 -18.28 -19.90
CA THR A 186 -7.77 -19.10 -20.48
C THR A 186 -8.93 -19.24 -19.48
N LYS A 187 -8.65 -19.40 -18.19
CA LYS A 187 -9.69 -19.58 -17.17
C LYS A 187 -10.51 -18.31 -16.95
N ILE A 188 -9.85 -17.17 -16.88
CA ILE A 188 -10.56 -15.90 -16.73
C ILE A 188 -11.45 -15.64 -17.96
N ARG A 189 -10.94 -15.90 -19.16
CA ARG A 189 -11.75 -15.81 -20.39
C ARG A 189 -12.96 -16.75 -20.38
N GLU A 190 -12.78 -18.00 -19.92
CA GLU A 190 -13.88 -18.95 -19.74
C GLU A 190 -14.96 -18.41 -18.78
N PHE A 191 -14.55 -17.82 -17.64
CA PHE A 191 -15.50 -17.23 -16.68
C PHE A 191 -16.29 -16.06 -17.28
N ILE A 192 -15.62 -15.19 -18.03
CA ILE A 192 -16.24 -14.04 -18.71
C ILE A 192 -17.24 -14.54 -19.76
N THR A 193 -16.84 -15.50 -20.60
CA THR A 193 -17.68 -16.07 -21.66
C THR A 193 -18.88 -16.81 -21.09
N ASN A 194 -18.70 -17.62 -20.03
CA ASN A 194 -19.78 -18.39 -19.40
C ASN A 194 -20.84 -17.49 -18.75
N ALA A 195 -20.48 -16.28 -18.35
CA ALA A 195 -21.41 -15.26 -17.85
C ALA A 195 -22.01 -14.39 -18.98
N ASN A 196 -21.71 -14.69 -20.24
CA ASN A 196 -22.12 -13.89 -21.40
C ASN A 196 -21.73 -12.40 -21.27
N LEU A 197 -20.49 -12.16 -20.79
CA LEU A 197 -19.91 -10.83 -20.67
C LEU A 197 -18.97 -10.56 -21.85
N ASN A 198 -18.83 -9.29 -22.22
CA ASN A 198 -17.85 -8.84 -23.20
C ASN A 198 -16.55 -8.47 -22.49
N ILE A 199 -15.43 -9.06 -22.89
CA ILE A 199 -14.14 -8.86 -22.25
C ILE A 199 -13.66 -7.41 -22.37
N ASP A 200 -13.94 -6.73 -23.47
CA ASP A 200 -13.51 -5.35 -23.69
C ASP A 200 -14.22 -4.40 -22.74
N LEU A 201 -15.48 -4.69 -22.39
CA LEU A 201 -16.20 -3.91 -21.38
C LEU A 201 -15.67 -4.18 -19.97
N VAL A 202 -15.24 -5.40 -19.65
CA VAL A 202 -14.53 -5.67 -18.38
C VAL A 202 -13.24 -4.85 -18.32
N MET A 203 -12.45 -4.83 -19.41
CA MET A 203 -11.21 -4.04 -19.48
C MET A 203 -11.49 -2.56 -19.37
N ALA A 204 -12.54 -2.03 -19.99
CA ALA A 204 -12.93 -0.62 -19.88
C ALA A 204 -13.21 -0.22 -18.42
N LEU A 205 -13.86 -1.10 -17.64
CA LEU A 205 -14.06 -0.86 -16.20
C LEU A 205 -12.74 -0.83 -15.43
N ILE A 206 -11.80 -1.74 -15.74
CA ILE A 206 -10.49 -1.82 -15.12
C ILE A 206 -9.66 -0.58 -15.47
N HIS A 207 -9.59 -0.16 -16.74
CA HIS A 207 -8.86 1.06 -17.10
C HIS A 207 -9.39 2.32 -16.39
N ARG A 208 -10.67 2.33 -15.95
CA ARG A 208 -11.24 3.44 -15.19
C ARG A 208 -10.77 3.46 -13.73
N THR A 209 -10.15 2.37 -13.22
CA THR A 209 -9.55 2.36 -11.87
C THR A 209 -8.17 3.04 -11.80
N ALA A 210 -7.59 3.45 -12.94
CA ALA A 210 -6.33 4.17 -13.00
C ALA A 210 -6.32 5.38 -12.03
N TYR A 211 -5.32 5.44 -11.15
CA TYR A 211 -5.27 6.46 -10.09
C TYR A 211 -3.92 7.19 -10.06
N PRO A 212 -3.90 8.51 -9.83
CA PRO A 212 -5.06 9.43 -9.76
C PRO A 212 -5.65 9.70 -11.16
N PHE A 213 -6.98 9.66 -11.27
CA PHE A 213 -7.66 9.85 -12.56
C PHE A 213 -7.68 11.34 -12.96
N LYS A 214 -6.49 11.88 -13.32
CA LYS A 214 -6.26 13.26 -13.75
C LYS A 214 -5.01 13.39 -14.60
N GLY A 215 -4.91 14.52 -15.34
CA GLY A 215 -3.75 14.80 -16.19
C GLY A 215 -3.53 13.74 -17.27
N GLU A 216 -2.27 13.39 -17.52
CA GLU A 216 -1.88 12.42 -18.55
C GLU A 216 -2.46 11.01 -18.29
N ILE A 217 -2.56 10.60 -17.01
CA ILE A 217 -3.13 9.29 -16.64
C ILE A 217 -4.60 9.23 -17.09
N ALA A 218 -5.40 10.25 -16.77
CA ALA A 218 -6.80 10.28 -17.17
C ALA A 218 -6.97 10.37 -18.69
N GLN A 219 -6.13 11.13 -19.38
CA GLN A 219 -6.16 11.23 -20.85
C GLN A 219 -5.88 9.86 -21.48
N TYR A 220 -4.85 9.18 -21.04
CA TYR A 220 -4.50 7.84 -21.54
C TYR A 220 -5.60 6.81 -21.26
N ALA A 221 -6.07 6.74 -20.01
CA ALA A 221 -7.14 5.82 -19.63
C ALA A 221 -8.44 6.11 -20.41
N THR A 222 -8.79 7.39 -20.63
CA THR A 222 -9.95 7.79 -21.43
C THR A 222 -9.83 7.34 -22.89
N MET A 223 -8.64 7.49 -23.47
CA MET A 223 -8.37 7.02 -24.83
C MET A 223 -8.57 5.49 -24.91
N LYS A 224 -7.97 4.74 -23.99
CA LYS A 224 -8.10 3.29 -23.92
C LYS A 224 -9.53 2.81 -23.72
N ILE A 225 -10.27 3.43 -22.80
CA ILE A 225 -11.69 3.09 -22.56
C ILE A 225 -12.52 3.29 -23.85
N ASN A 226 -12.28 4.36 -24.61
CA ASN A 226 -12.98 4.59 -25.86
C ASN A 226 -12.63 3.54 -26.94
N GLU A 227 -11.36 3.15 -27.05
CA GLU A 227 -10.92 2.06 -27.94
C GLU A 227 -11.62 0.74 -27.56
N LEU A 228 -11.74 0.45 -26.26
CA LEU A 228 -12.40 -0.76 -25.75
C LEU A 228 -13.92 -0.72 -26.00
N PHE A 229 -14.56 0.43 -25.92
CA PHE A 229 -15.96 0.57 -26.31
C PHE A 229 -16.17 0.30 -27.81
N ASP A 230 -15.27 0.80 -28.65
CA ASP A 230 -15.29 0.53 -30.10
C ASP A 230 -15.09 -0.99 -30.37
N ALA A 231 -14.12 -1.63 -29.68
CA ALA A 231 -13.87 -3.07 -29.77
C ALA A 231 -15.06 -3.92 -29.26
N ALA A 232 -15.78 -3.45 -28.25
CA ALA A 232 -17.00 -4.07 -27.75
C ALA A 232 -18.21 -3.90 -28.70
N GLY A 233 -18.06 -3.15 -29.79
CA GLY A 233 -19.13 -2.89 -30.76
C GLY A 233 -20.11 -1.79 -30.34
N ILE A 234 -19.77 -0.97 -29.33
CA ILE A 234 -20.62 0.15 -28.91
C ILE A 234 -20.36 1.33 -29.84
N SER A 235 -21.38 1.72 -30.62
CA SER A 235 -21.27 2.86 -31.54
C SER A 235 -20.83 4.14 -30.80
N LYS A 236 -20.04 4.98 -31.47
CA LYS A 236 -19.66 6.33 -30.96
C LYS A 236 -20.88 7.23 -30.75
N THR A 237 -22.00 6.94 -31.42
CA THR A 237 -23.26 7.67 -31.26
C THR A 237 -24.14 7.14 -30.13
N ASP A 238 -23.84 5.94 -29.60
CA ASP A 238 -24.56 5.38 -28.45
C ASP A 238 -23.93 5.92 -27.13
N LEU A 239 -24.09 7.23 -26.95
CA LEU A 239 -23.58 7.92 -25.76
C LEU A 239 -24.18 7.34 -24.48
N LYS A 240 -25.45 6.90 -24.51
CA LYS A 240 -26.12 6.36 -23.33
C LYS A 240 -25.42 5.12 -22.79
N THR A 241 -25.06 4.16 -23.67
CA THR A 241 -24.37 2.96 -23.24
C THR A 241 -22.93 3.27 -22.83
N ARG A 242 -22.22 4.16 -23.57
CA ARG A 242 -20.85 4.58 -23.21
C ARG A 242 -20.82 5.26 -21.83
N ASP A 243 -21.71 6.23 -21.58
CA ASP A 243 -21.81 6.91 -20.29
C ASP A 243 -22.18 5.93 -19.16
N ARG A 244 -23.03 4.96 -19.44
CA ARG A 244 -23.39 3.93 -18.49
C ARG A 244 -22.17 3.12 -18.04
N PHE A 245 -21.38 2.59 -18.97
CA PHE A 245 -20.18 1.81 -18.64
C PHE A 245 -19.06 2.69 -18.06
N TRP A 246 -18.95 3.93 -18.50
CA TRP A 246 -18.06 4.90 -17.88
C TRP A 246 -18.37 5.09 -16.39
N ASN A 247 -19.65 5.29 -16.05
CA ASN A 247 -20.08 5.45 -14.67
C ASN A 247 -19.95 4.16 -13.84
N LEU A 248 -20.12 2.98 -14.45
CA LEU A 248 -19.85 1.71 -13.76
C LEU A 248 -18.34 1.56 -13.45
N GLY A 249 -17.46 1.94 -14.36
CA GLY A 249 -16.02 1.96 -14.08
C GLY A 249 -15.64 2.97 -13.00
N TRP A 250 -16.29 4.15 -12.99
CA TRP A 250 -16.11 5.13 -11.93
C TRP A 250 -16.62 4.61 -10.59
N PHE A 251 -17.77 3.95 -10.58
CA PHE A 251 -18.29 3.27 -9.39
C PHE A 251 -17.30 2.24 -8.84
N LEU A 252 -16.72 1.39 -9.70
CA LEU A 252 -15.71 0.43 -9.32
C LEU A 252 -14.50 1.13 -8.68
N SER A 253 -13.94 2.13 -9.38
CA SER A 253 -12.76 2.88 -8.94
C SER A 253 -12.94 3.51 -7.56
N VAL A 254 -14.11 4.05 -7.28
CA VAL A 254 -14.39 4.68 -5.97
C VAL A 254 -14.70 3.62 -4.91
N SER A 255 -15.44 2.55 -5.24
CA SER A 255 -15.81 1.51 -4.28
C SER A 255 -14.60 0.73 -3.79
N GLU A 256 -13.65 0.35 -4.67
CA GLU A 256 -12.44 -0.37 -4.27
C GLU A 256 -11.57 0.47 -3.32
N ARG A 257 -11.48 1.78 -3.57
CA ARG A 257 -10.70 2.72 -2.75
C ARG A 257 -11.32 2.99 -1.37
N ILE A 258 -12.62 2.80 -1.20
CA ILE A 258 -13.31 2.92 0.10
C ILE A 258 -13.21 1.60 0.88
N ALA A 259 -13.20 0.45 0.21
CA ALA A 259 -13.45 -0.87 0.76
C ALA A 259 -12.71 -1.16 2.07
N GLY A 260 -11.40 -1.21 2.05
CA GLY A 260 -10.61 -1.57 3.22
C GLY A 260 -10.73 -0.56 4.37
N TYR A 261 -10.95 0.72 4.06
CA TYR A 261 -11.14 1.78 5.07
C TYR A 261 -12.54 1.77 5.69
N ALA A 262 -13.53 1.23 4.98
CA ALA A 262 -14.88 1.08 5.51
C ALA A 262 -15.07 -0.24 6.27
N LEU A 263 -14.36 -1.30 5.85
CA LEU A 263 -14.48 -2.63 6.44
C LEU A 263 -13.58 -2.82 7.66
N GLY A 264 -12.31 -2.45 7.57
CA GLY A 264 -11.30 -2.66 8.61
C GLY A 264 -11.35 -1.61 9.72
N ASN A 265 -10.82 -1.97 10.89
CA ASN A 265 -10.55 -1.00 11.96
C ASN A 265 -9.35 -0.10 11.61
N TYR A 266 -9.01 0.85 12.48
CA TYR A 266 -7.92 1.79 12.22
C TYR A 266 -6.56 1.10 12.04
N GLU A 267 -6.25 0.06 12.78
CA GLU A 267 -4.98 -0.66 12.66
C GLU A 267 -4.89 -1.36 11.29
N HIS A 268 -5.98 -1.96 10.82
CA HIS A 268 -6.07 -2.51 9.48
C HIS A 268 -5.90 -1.42 8.40
N ALA A 269 -6.65 -0.33 8.51
CA ALA A 269 -6.57 0.81 7.60
C ALA A 269 -5.15 1.41 7.54
N LYS A 270 -4.47 1.46 8.68
CA LYS A 270 -3.09 1.94 8.82
C LYS A 270 -2.08 0.98 8.19
N ASP A 271 -2.24 -0.33 8.37
CA ASP A 271 -1.39 -1.32 7.71
C ASP A 271 -1.55 -1.27 6.18
N MET A 272 -2.79 -1.17 5.69
CA MET A 272 -3.07 -0.96 4.28
C MET A 272 -2.39 0.31 3.73
N ALA A 273 -2.50 1.43 4.43
CA ALA A 273 -1.85 2.68 4.03
C ALA A 273 -0.32 2.54 3.98
N ARG A 274 0.29 1.78 4.90
CA ARG A 274 1.73 1.48 4.90
C ARG A 274 2.15 0.60 3.73
N ARG A 275 1.37 -0.44 3.42
CA ARG A 275 1.63 -1.31 2.27
C ARG A 275 1.51 -0.55 0.96
N ASN A 276 0.46 0.25 0.81
CA ASN A 276 0.27 1.09 -0.37
C ASN A 276 1.37 2.16 -0.49
N ALA A 277 1.80 2.76 0.62
CA ALA A 277 2.93 3.69 0.63
C ALA A 277 4.21 3.04 0.11
N HIS A 278 4.45 1.76 0.45
CA HIS A 278 5.57 1.00 -0.08
C HIS A 278 5.46 0.82 -1.61
N ALA A 279 4.30 0.42 -2.11
CA ALA A 279 4.03 0.28 -3.53
C ALA A 279 4.24 1.60 -4.31
N LEU A 280 3.87 2.72 -3.69
CA LEU A 280 4.00 4.06 -4.26
C LEU A 280 5.39 4.70 -4.02
N GLY A 281 6.30 4.02 -3.33
CA GLY A 281 7.62 4.56 -3.00
C GLY A 281 7.58 5.75 -2.02
N TRP A 282 6.54 5.85 -1.19
CA TRP A 282 6.42 6.95 -0.22
C TRP A 282 7.35 6.70 0.97
N HIS A 283 8.02 7.77 1.39
CA HIS A 283 8.75 7.73 2.64
C HIS A 283 7.77 7.61 3.84
N PRO A 284 8.04 6.78 4.86
CA PRO A 284 7.16 6.62 6.02
C PRO A 284 6.67 7.92 6.66
N SER A 285 7.51 8.96 6.69
CA SER A 285 7.17 10.27 7.29
C SER A 285 6.06 11.05 6.59
N VAL A 286 5.59 10.61 5.43
CA VAL A 286 4.52 11.27 4.69
C VAL A 286 3.25 10.42 4.57
N ILE A 287 3.22 9.23 5.16
CA ILE A 287 2.09 8.31 5.05
C ILE A 287 0.79 8.97 5.55
N ASN A 288 0.76 9.46 6.79
CA ASN A 288 -0.45 10.08 7.34
C ASN A 288 -0.87 11.32 6.56
N LYS A 289 0.10 12.19 6.18
CA LYS A 289 -0.16 13.35 5.33
C LYS A 289 -0.79 12.97 3.99
N ASN A 290 -0.22 11.98 3.31
CA ASN A 290 -0.67 11.56 1.99
C ASN A 290 -1.98 10.77 2.07
N SER A 291 -2.21 10.00 3.13
CA SER A 291 -3.49 9.34 3.39
C SER A 291 -4.61 10.37 3.57
N VAL A 292 -4.38 11.45 4.33
CA VAL A 292 -5.36 12.54 4.47
C VAL A 292 -5.65 13.19 3.12
N LYS A 293 -4.63 13.50 2.32
CA LYS A 293 -4.82 14.04 0.96
C LYS A 293 -5.59 13.09 0.05
N TYR A 294 -5.36 11.80 0.17
CA TYR A 294 -6.09 10.77 -0.55
C TYR A 294 -7.58 10.77 -0.19
N PHE A 295 -7.91 10.83 1.11
CA PHE A 295 -9.31 10.93 1.55
C PHE A 295 -9.96 12.24 1.14
N ASP A 296 -9.24 13.36 1.21
CA ASP A 296 -9.74 14.65 0.75
C ASP A 296 -10.04 14.62 -0.75
N TYR A 297 -9.14 14.05 -1.57
CA TYR A 297 -9.39 13.84 -2.99
C TYR A 297 -10.66 13.01 -3.24
N LEU A 298 -10.80 11.88 -2.55
CA LEU A 298 -11.94 10.99 -2.69
C LEU A 298 -13.27 11.67 -2.32
N MET A 299 -13.29 12.43 -1.22
CA MET A 299 -14.50 13.09 -0.71
C MET A 299 -14.84 14.41 -1.39
N VAL A 300 -13.88 15.05 -2.07
CA VAL A 300 -14.07 16.38 -2.70
C VAL A 300 -14.10 16.27 -4.22
N GLU A 301 -13.06 15.68 -4.82
CA GLU A 301 -12.95 15.59 -6.28
C GLU A 301 -13.86 14.49 -6.88
N GLU A 302 -14.08 13.41 -6.13
CA GLU A 302 -14.94 12.29 -6.55
C GLU A 302 -16.28 12.27 -5.80
N LYS A 303 -16.67 13.41 -5.24
CA LYS A 303 -17.78 13.56 -4.28
C LYS A 303 -19.07 12.90 -4.73
N GLU A 304 -19.46 13.10 -5.98
CA GLU A 304 -20.76 12.61 -6.49
C GLU A 304 -20.84 11.09 -6.41
N MET A 305 -19.82 10.39 -6.90
CA MET A 305 -19.76 8.92 -6.85
C MET A 305 -19.50 8.42 -5.45
N PHE A 306 -18.67 9.10 -4.68
CA PHE A 306 -18.41 8.79 -3.28
C PHE A 306 -19.72 8.83 -2.46
N ASP A 307 -20.48 9.92 -2.53
CA ASP A 307 -21.74 10.06 -1.81
C ASP A 307 -22.76 9.00 -2.25
N PHE A 308 -22.81 8.71 -3.56
CA PHE A 308 -23.69 7.68 -4.11
C PHE A 308 -23.39 6.29 -3.53
N ILE A 309 -22.12 5.89 -3.47
CA ILE A 309 -21.69 4.62 -2.88
C ILE A 309 -21.99 4.60 -1.38
N MET A 310 -21.65 5.70 -0.69
CA MET A 310 -21.87 5.81 0.75
C MET A 310 -23.35 5.71 1.14
N LEU A 311 -24.27 6.14 0.28
CA LEU A 311 -25.70 5.93 0.50
C LEU A 311 -26.12 4.47 0.37
N GLY A 312 -25.43 3.69 -0.48
CA GLY A 312 -25.70 2.28 -0.72
C GLY A 312 -25.18 1.33 0.37
N ILE A 313 -24.31 1.77 1.27
CA ILE A 313 -23.72 0.90 2.30
C ILE A 313 -24.36 1.09 3.68
N PRO A 314 -24.30 0.08 4.58
CA PRO A 314 -24.80 0.18 5.95
C PRO A 314 -24.21 1.37 6.71
N PRO A 315 -25.00 2.02 7.60
CA PRO A 315 -24.54 3.17 8.38
C PRO A 315 -23.28 2.89 9.21
N GLU A 316 -23.12 1.67 9.70
CA GLU A 316 -21.98 1.22 10.50
C GLU A 316 -20.67 1.28 9.69
N PHE A 317 -20.70 0.86 8.42
CA PHE A 317 -19.53 0.91 7.53
C PHE A 317 -19.19 2.35 7.15
N ARG A 318 -20.22 3.20 6.91
CA ARG A 318 -20.03 4.63 6.72
C ARG A 318 -19.35 5.28 7.91
N LYS A 319 -19.88 5.01 9.11
CA LYS A 319 -19.31 5.52 10.36
C LYS A 319 -17.85 5.09 10.49
N ASN A 320 -17.56 3.80 10.28
CA ASN A 320 -16.22 3.27 10.38
C ASN A 320 -15.24 3.94 9.41
N PHE A 321 -15.66 4.19 8.17
CA PHE A 321 -14.84 4.94 7.21
C PHE A 321 -14.50 6.34 7.74
N TYR A 322 -15.48 7.10 8.21
CA TYR A 322 -15.23 8.45 8.73
C TYR A 322 -14.43 8.45 10.02
N ASP A 323 -14.61 7.46 10.89
CA ASP A 323 -13.80 7.28 12.09
C ASP A 323 -12.33 7.04 11.71
N ASN A 324 -12.06 6.17 10.74
CA ASN A 324 -10.71 5.92 10.23
C ASN A 324 -10.08 7.18 9.62
N VAL A 325 -10.82 7.94 8.82
CA VAL A 325 -10.35 9.23 8.28
C VAL A 325 -10.02 10.21 9.41
N ALA A 326 -10.85 10.29 10.44
CA ALA A 326 -10.60 11.15 11.60
C ALA A 326 -9.31 10.74 12.34
N TYR A 327 -9.07 9.45 12.53
CA TYR A 327 -7.84 8.94 13.14
C TYR A 327 -6.59 9.26 12.32
N PHE A 328 -6.64 9.17 10.98
CA PHE A 328 -5.52 9.60 10.14
C PHE A 328 -5.23 11.10 10.27
N ARG A 329 -6.27 11.93 10.31
CA ARG A 329 -6.13 13.38 10.53
C ARG A 329 -5.55 13.70 11.90
N GLU A 330 -6.01 13.03 12.95
CA GLU A 330 -5.47 13.17 14.29
C GLU A 330 -3.99 12.76 14.35
N SER A 331 -3.64 11.63 13.74
CA SER A 331 -2.26 11.14 13.67
C SER A 331 -1.36 12.13 12.92
N TRP A 332 -1.82 12.69 11.81
CA TRP A 332 -1.06 13.72 11.09
C TRP A 332 -0.90 15.00 11.92
N ASN A 333 -1.95 15.46 12.59
CA ASN A 333 -1.85 16.64 13.49
C ASN A 333 -0.88 16.40 14.66
N LYS A 334 -0.87 15.20 15.24
CA LYS A 334 0.12 14.79 16.25
C LYS A 334 1.55 14.85 15.69
N GLU A 335 1.78 14.37 14.46
CA GLU A 335 3.09 14.47 13.79
C GLU A 335 3.54 15.93 13.60
N ILE A 336 2.62 16.81 13.16
CA ILE A 336 2.92 18.25 13.03
C ILE A 336 3.27 18.85 14.40
N GLY A 337 2.47 18.56 15.42
CA GLY A 337 2.72 19.01 16.79
C GLY A 337 4.09 18.56 17.30
N LEU A 338 4.43 17.28 17.09
CA LEU A 338 5.73 16.73 17.45
C LEU A 338 6.89 17.36 16.66
N LYS A 339 6.73 17.60 15.36
CA LYS A 339 7.74 18.32 14.55
C LYS A 339 7.99 19.73 15.08
N ASN A 340 6.94 20.43 15.51
CA ASN A 340 7.06 21.77 16.08
C ASN A 340 7.68 21.77 17.48
N ALA A 341 7.33 20.79 18.32
CA ALA A 341 7.88 20.62 19.66
C ALA A 341 9.38 20.21 19.65
N LYS A 342 9.86 19.60 18.57
CA LYS A 342 11.26 19.16 18.41
C LYS A 342 12.29 20.28 18.26
N LYS A 343 11.88 21.52 18.13
CA LYS A 343 12.80 22.67 18.11
C LYS A 343 13.43 22.86 19.53
N GLY A 344 14.36 22.00 19.88
CA GLY A 344 15.04 22.00 21.17
C GLY A 344 15.20 20.63 21.83
N THR A 345 14.61 19.56 21.22
CA THR A 345 14.77 18.19 21.73
C THR A 345 16.15 17.65 21.36
N LYS A 346 16.92 17.23 22.35
CA LYS A 346 18.21 16.56 22.13
C LYS A 346 17.98 15.06 21.91
N LEU A 347 18.71 14.48 20.95
CA LEU A 347 18.71 13.06 20.66
C LEU A 347 19.97 12.41 21.23
N PHE A 348 19.81 11.29 21.92
CA PHE A 348 20.89 10.51 22.51
C PHE A 348 20.91 9.10 21.91
N PHE A 349 22.07 8.68 21.43
CA PHE A 349 22.29 7.35 20.84
C PHE A 349 23.05 6.50 21.86
N VAL A 350 22.34 5.57 22.50
CA VAL A 350 22.87 4.76 23.59
C VAL A 350 23.11 3.34 23.11
N THR A 351 24.36 2.87 23.21
CA THR A 351 24.67 1.44 23.02
C THR A 351 24.29 0.71 24.30
N GLU A 352 23.29 -0.16 24.20
CA GLU A 352 22.82 -0.94 25.34
C GLU A 352 23.79 -2.08 25.64
N ARG A 353 24.16 -2.25 26.92
CA ARG A 353 24.98 -3.37 27.35
C ARG A 353 24.09 -4.58 27.64
N LEU A 354 24.34 -5.67 26.96
CA LEU A 354 23.52 -6.88 27.03
C LEU A 354 24.04 -7.91 28.05
N ASP A 355 25.23 -7.69 28.59
CA ASP A 355 25.85 -8.42 29.71
C ASP A 355 25.05 -8.30 31.03
N ASN A 356 24.38 -7.20 31.24
CA ASN A 356 23.42 -7.00 32.32
C ASN A 356 22.03 -6.95 31.70
N LYS A 357 21.18 -7.93 31.93
CA LYS A 357 19.80 -8.07 31.40
C LYS A 357 19.18 -6.70 31.03
N ILE A 358 18.87 -6.51 29.77
CA ILE A 358 18.25 -5.27 29.27
C ILE A 358 17.08 -4.87 30.19
N ASN A 359 17.01 -3.58 30.51
CA ASN A 359 15.92 -3.05 31.31
C ASN A 359 14.57 -3.36 30.65
N GLU A 360 13.66 -4.02 31.38
CA GLU A 360 12.35 -4.45 30.86
C GLU A 360 11.53 -3.29 30.28
N ASN A 361 11.65 -2.08 30.85
CA ASN A 361 10.98 -0.89 30.27
C ASN A 361 11.57 -0.49 28.92
N THR A 362 12.88 -0.60 28.75
CA THR A 362 13.55 -0.37 27.48
C THR A 362 13.12 -1.42 26.46
N LEU A 363 13.11 -2.69 26.84
CA LEU A 363 12.66 -3.77 25.97
C LEU A 363 11.20 -3.61 25.56
N LYS A 364 10.31 -3.26 26.51
CA LYS A 364 8.90 -3.00 26.22
C LYS A 364 8.72 -1.85 25.22
N ALA A 365 9.47 -0.76 25.36
CA ALA A 365 9.43 0.34 24.42
C ALA A 365 9.92 -0.06 23.02
N ILE A 366 10.98 -0.86 22.93
CA ILE A 366 11.49 -1.38 21.66
C ILE A 366 10.48 -2.31 20.98
N LEU A 367 9.85 -3.20 21.75
CA LEU A 367 8.80 -4.11 21.24
C LEU A 367 7.56 -3.34 20.76
N ASP A 368 7.17 -2.28 21.46
CA ASP A 368 6.10 -1.37 21.00
C ASP A 368 6.47 -0.72 19.66
N ILE A 369 7.70 -0.24 19.50
CA ILE A 369 8.18 0.30 18.21
C ILE A 369 8.17 -0.79 17.13
N ASN A 370 8.65 -2.01 17.43
CA ASN A 370 8.64 -3.13 16.49
C ASN A 370 7.22 -3.52 16.05
N SER A 371 6.24 -3.46 16.93
CA SER A 371 4.84 -3.76 16.60
C SER A 371 4.20 -2.75 15.63
N ARG A 372 4.79 -1.56 15.49
CA ARG A 372 4.29 -0.47 14.66
C ARG A 372 4.97 -0.36 13.29
N VAL A 373 6.01 -1.15 13.01
CA VAL A 373 6.59 -1.23 11.67
C VAL A 373 5.70 -2.05 10.74
N SER A 374 5.95 -1.99 9.43
CA SER A 374 5.26 -2.84 8.46
C SER A 374 5.33 -4.32 8.87
N THR A 375 4.24 -5.05 8.72
CA THR A 375 4.15 -6.49 9.06
C THR A 375 5.26 -7.33 8.42
N LEU A 376 5.74 -6.92 7.25
CA LEU A 376 6.88 -7.52 6.58
C LEU A 376 8.18 -7.43 7.39
N MET A 377 8.34 -6.37 8.15
CA MET A 377 9.55 -6.06 8.94
C MET A 377 9.36 -6.36 10.43
N GLN A 378 8.16 -6.75 10.85
CA GLN A 378 7.90 -7.12 12.23
C GLN A 378 8.55 -8.45 12.57
N GLN A 379 9.13 -8.50 13.75
CA GLN A 379 9.67 -9.74 14.32
C GLN A 379 8.79 -10.19 15.48
N SER A 380 8.66 -11.50 15.64
CA SER A 380 7.97 -12.03 16.81
C SER A 380 8.72 -11.64 18.08
N GLU A 381 7.99 -11.41 19.17
CA GLU A 381 8.60 -11.06 20.46
C GLU A 381 9.62 -12.12 20.92
N ASN A 382 9.30 -13.41 20.75
CA ASN A 382 10.20 -14.50 21.11
C ASN A 382 11.51 -14.47 20.32
N TYR A 383 11.43 -14.24 19.01
CA TYR A 383 12.61 -14.11 18.17
C TYR A 383 13.42 -12.86 18.55
N PHE A 384 12.74 -11.73 18.78
CA PHE A 384 13.38 -10.51 19.20
C PHE A 384 14.12 -10.67 20.53
N ARG A 385 13.46 -11.27 21.55
CA ARG A 385 14.08 -11.56 22.86
C ARG A 385 15.28 -12.50 22.72
N LYS A 386 15.15 -13.55 21.92
CA LYS A 386 16.26 -14.51 21.66
C LYS A 386 17.48 -13.79 21.08
N THR A 387 17.29 -12.96 20.07
CA THR A 387 18.41 -12.32 19.36
C THR A 387 19.07 -11.21 20.16
N ILE A 388 18.37 -10.50 21.07
CA ILE A 388 18.99 -9.51 21.96
C ILE A 388 19.61 -10.11 23.22
N SER A 389 19.30 -11.37 23.56
CA SER A 389 19.91 -12.06 24.70
C SER A 389 21.31 -12.61 24.39
N ASP A 390 21.75 -12.51 23.15
CA ASP A 390 23.09 -12.91 22.73
C ASP A 390 24.06 -11.74 23.02
N GLU A 391 25.12 -12.00 23.79
CA GLU A 391 26.13 -11.01 24.18
C GLU A 391 26.87 -10.38 22.99
N SER A 392 26.91 -11.10 21.85
CA SER A 392 27.48 -10.58 20.61
C SER A 392 26.55 -9.65 19.83
N SER A 393 25.32 -9.48 20.26
CA SER A 393 24.35 -8.60 19.62
C SER A 393 24.71 -7.13 19.83
N ILE A 394 24.46 -6.32 18.81
CA ILE A 394 24.60 -4.87 18.85
C ILE A 394 23.20 -4.27 18.95
N LEU A 395 22.88 -3.65 20.07
CA LEU A 395 21.63 -2.94 20.29
C LEU A 395 21.91 -1.47 20.64
N ILE A 396 21.32 -0.58 19.86
CA ILE A 396 21.43 0.87 20.06
C ILE A 396 20.03 1.42 20.20
N THR A 397 19.79 2.21 21.25
CA THR A 397 18.54 2.95 21.42
C THR A 397 18.73 4.43 21.08
N LEU A 398 17.70 5.02 20.51
CA LEU A 398 17.55 6.46 20.32
C LEU A 398 16.63 6.98 21.41
N ARG A 399 17.14 7.90 22.23
CA ARG A 399 16.46 8.42 23.41
C ARG A 399 16.29 9.94 23.35
N LEU A 400 15.24 10.44 24.03
CA LEU A 400 14.93 11.86 24.09
C LEU A 400 15.55 12.53 25.32
N ASN A 401 16.15 13.70 25.11
CA ASN A 401 16.62 14.67 26.11
C ASN A 401 17.74 14.18 27.05
N SER A 402 17.91 12.89 27.24
CA SER A 402 18.99 12.30 28.03
C SER A 402 19.26 10.86 27.63
N SER A 403 20.41 10.31 28.07
CA SER A 403 20.75 8.90 27.89
C SER A 403 19.79 7.95 28.63
N ASN A 404 19.03 8.42 29.58
CA ASN A 404 18.00 7.67 30.34
C ASN A 404 16.58 8.10 29.95
N GLY A 405 16.43 8.92 28.90
CA GLY A 405 15.15 9.40 28.43
C GLY A 405 14.33 8.33 27.68
N ASP A 406 13.14 8.73 27.25
CA ASP A 406 12.22 7.85 26.55
C ASP A 406 12.84 7.30 25.27
N VAL A 407 12.71 5.99 25.04
CA VAL A 407 13.16 5.32 23.83
C VAL A 407 12.19 5.61 22.69
N ILE A 408 12.68 6.22 21.62
CA ILE A 408 11.90 6.56 20.43
C ILE A 408 12.39 5.85 19.17
N GLY A 409 13.43 5.04 19.27
CA GLY A 409 13.95 4.27 18.15
C GLY A 409 15.04 3.32 18.59
N TYR A 410 15.38 2.40 17.70
CA TYR A 410 16.48 1.47 17.91
C TYR A 410 17.14 1.07 16.59
N ALA A 411 18.39 0.61 16.68
CA ALA A 411 19.07 -0.19 15.68
C ALA A 411 19.52 -1.49 16.34
N LYS A 412 19.31 -2.62 15.67
CA LYS A 412 19.58 -3.95 16.19
C LYS A 412 20.25 -4.83 15.15
N GLY A 413 21.17 -5.65 15.60
CA GLY A 413 21.87 -6.63 14.78
C GLY A 413 22.91 -7.40 15.58
N GLY A 414 23.85 -8.05 14.90
CA GLY A 414 24.92 -8.85 15.51
C GLY A 414 25.66 -9.67 14.46
N PRO A 415 26.40 -10.72 14.87
CA PRO A 415 27.10 -11.61 13.92
C PRO A 415 26.14 -12.18 12.88
N LEU A 416 26.52 -12.17 11.60
CA LEU A 416 25.70 -12.71 10.50
C LEU A 416 25.30 -14.17 10.75
N GLU A 417 26.13 -14.90 11.46
CA GLU A 417 25.95 -16.33 11.80
C GLU A 417 24.66 -16.59 12.59
N ASN A 418 24.23 -15.62 13.41
CA ASN A 418 23.07 -15.73 14.27
C ASN A 418 21.73 -15.50 13.54
N TYR A 419 21.76 -15.17 12.26
CA TYR A 419 20.58 -14.77 11.50
C TYR A 419 20.26 -15.69 10.34
N GLU A 420 18.99 -15.99 10.17
CA GLU A 420 18.49 -16.66 8.98
C GLU A 420 18.25 -15.62 7.86
N LEU A 421 18.81 -15.90 6.69
CA LEU A 421 18.61 -15.05 5.52
C LEU A 421 17.33 -15.47 4.78
N ARG A 422 16.77 -14.55 4.04
CA ARG A 422 15.61 -14.83 3.18
C ARG A 422 15.94 -15.93 2.17
N PRO A 423 14.94 -16.76 1.80
CA PRO A 423 15.13 -17.78 0.76
C PRO A 423 15.75 -17.19 -0.51
N GLY A 424 16.76 -17.88 -1.04
CA GLY A 424 17.52 -17.44 -2.22
C GLY A 424 18.68 -16.49 -1.94
N THR A 425 18.82 -15.96 -0.70
CA THR A 425 20.03 -15.18 -0.33
C THR A 425 21.16 -16.12 0.03
N VAL A 426 22.30 -15.96 -0.65
CA VAL A 426 23.57 -16.59 -0.29
C VAL A 426 24.58 -15.48 0.02
N ASP A 427 25.11 -15.47 1.24
CA ASP A 427 26.19 -14.56 1.60
C ASP A 427 27.49 -15.35 1.78
N VAL A 428 28.51 -15.02 1.00
CA VAL A 428 29.82 -15.68 1.01
C VAL A 428 30.58 -15.49 2.33
N ASN A 429 30.21 -14.48 3.12
CA ASN A 429 30.81 -14.20 4.41
C ASN A 429 30.17 -14.98 5.57
N LYS A 430 29.04 -15.64 5.33
CA LYS A 430 28.36 -16.42 6.38
C LYS A 430 29.21 -17.62 6.78
N GLY A 431 29.56 -17.69 8.05
CA GLY A 431 30.50 -18.68 8.62
C GLY A 431 31.93 -18.17 8.75
N LEU A 432 32.26 -16.96 8.31
CA LEU A 432 33.58 -16.34 8.45
C LEU A 432 33.74 -15.48 9.72
N ASN A 433 32.67 -15.22 10.45
CA ASN A 433 32.62 -14.38 11.66
C ASN A 433 33.20 -12.97 11.48
N ASN A 434 33.15 -12.44 10.27
CA ASN A 434 33.73 -11.16 9.89
C ASN A 434 32.67 -10.11 9.49
N THR A 435 31.38 -10.45 9.61
CA THR A 435 30.28 -9.63 9.11
C THR A 435 29.24 -9.41 10.19
N ALA A 436 28.89 -8.16 10.45
CA ALA A 436 27.73 -7.82 11.26
C ALA A 436 26.47 -7.71 10.38
N TYR A 437 25.39 -8.33 10.82
CA TYR A 437 24.09 -8.21 10.18
C TYR A 437 23.28 -7.11 10.87
N LEU A 438 22.90 -6.06 10.13
CA LEU A 438 21.98 -5.03 10.58
C LEU A 438 20.56 -5.50 10.32
N GLU A 439 19.94 -6.05 11.35
CA GLU A 439 18.61 -6.65 11.28
C GLU A 439 17.51 -5.61 11.06
N GLY A 440 17.62 -4.45 11.71
CA GLY A 440 16.65 -3.38 11.55
C GLY A 440 17.06 -2.07 12.19
N VAL A 441 16.53 -1.00 11.63
CA VAL A 441 16.56 0.35 12.19
C VAL A 441 15.14 0.87 12.20
N SER A 442 14.58 1.10 13.38
CA SER A 442 13.19 1.53 13.55
C SER A 442 13.10 2.76 14.43
N ILE A 443 12.20 3.66 14.09
CA ILE A 443 11.90 4.88 14.87
C ILE A 443 10.41 5.00 15.05
N LEU A 444 10.00 5.42 16.22
CA LEU A 444 8.60 5.66 16.55
C LEU A 444 7.98 6.66 15.57
N GLU A 445 6.78 6.34 15.15
CA GLU A 445 5.95 7.21 14.30
C GLU A 445 5.84 8.62 14.91
N GLY A 446 5.94 9.65 14.08
CA GLY A 446 6.03 11.05 14.56
C GLY A 446 7.45 11.56 14.74
N TYR A 447 8.45 10.69 14.86
CA TYR A 447 9.88 11.08 14.85
C TYR A 447 10.55 10.79 13.49
N TRP A 448 9.78 10.35 12.50
CA TRP A 448 10.26 10.15 11.13
C TRP A 448 10.58 11.47 10.41
N GLY A 449 11.45 11.38 9.40
CA GLY A 449 11.87 12.56 8.62
C GLY A 449 12.94 13.42 9.26
N GLY A 450 13.41 13.05 10.48
CA GLY A 450 14.61 13.59 11.09
C GLY A 450 15.86 12.77 10.73
N THR A 451 17.00 13.15 11.27
CA THR A 451 18.27 12.46 11.07
C THR A 451 18.45 11.22 11.95
N GLY A 452 17.50 10.92 12.85
CA GLY A 452 17.62 9.87 13.87
C GLY A 452 17.93 8.48 13.29
N GLY A 453 17.20 8.03 12.26
CA GLY A 453 17.46 6.73 11.63
C GLY A 453 18.81 6.67 10.91
N HIS A 454 19.25 7.77 10.32
CA HIS A 454 20.56 7.87 9.71
C HIS A 454 21.65 7.70 10.77
N TYR A 455 21.58 8.43 11.87
CA TYR A 455 22.57 8.36 12.94
C TYR A 455 22.50 7.06 13.74
N LEU A 456 21.33 6.45 13.93
CA LEU A 456 21.20 5.09 14.48
C LEU A 456 22.01 4.08 13.66
N ARG A 457 21.88 4.15 12.35
CA ARG A 457 22.67 3.28 11.44
C ARG A 457 24.17 3.58 11.56
N ILE A 458 24.57 4.86 11.57
CA ILE A 458 26.00 5.22 11.69
C ILE A 458 26.56 4.76 13.03
N LYS A 459 25.79 4.89 14.10
CA LYS A 459 26.20 4.36 15.42
C LYS A 459 26.36 2.84 15.39
N PHE A 460 25.49 2.11 14.67
CA PHE A 460 25.62 0.68 14.44
C PHE A 460 26.92 0.36 13.68
N LEU A 461 27.24 1.10 12.61
CA LEU A 461 28.52 0.94 11.89
C LEU A 461 29.73 1.20 12.79
N SER A 462 29.64 2.23 13.65
CA SER A 462 30.69 2.52 14.64
C SER A 462 30.92 1.36 15.60
N GLU A 463 29.84 0.75 16.12
CA GLU A 463 29.94 -0.40 17.02
C GLU A 463 30.44 -1.65 16.25
N ALA A 464 30.01 -1.86 15.00
CA ALA A 464 30.52 -2.94 14.18
C ALA A 464 32.03 -2.81 13.92
N ILE A 465 32.52 -1.61 13.64
CA ILE A 465 33.97 -1.34 13.48
C ILE A 465 34.73 -1.61 14.80
N LYS A 466 34.18 -1.17 15.95
CA LYS A 466 34.79 -1.43 17.27
C LYS A 466 34.86 -2.92 17.61
N ASN A 467 33.90 -3.70 17.13
CA ASN A 467 33.87 -5.16 17.28
C ASN A 467 34.63 -5.89 16.15
N GLU A 468 35.49 -5.17 15.41
CA GLU A 468 36.40 -5.71 14.39
C GLU A 468 35.71 -6.40 13.20
N TYR A 469 34.43 -6.11 12.94
CA TYR A 469 33.77 -6.59 11.72
C TYR A 469 34.32 -5.87 10.48
N SER A 470 34.61 -6.65 9.45
CA SER A 470 35.04 -6.12 8.15
C SER A 470 33.87 -5.69 7.27
N TYR A 471 32.69 -6.28 7.47
CA TYR A 471 31.51 -6.03 6.66
C TYR A 471 30.27 -5.77 7.50
N VAL A 472 29.33 -5.00 6.94
CA VAL A 472 27.95 -4.94 7.42
C VAL A 472 27.02 -5.31 6.27
N THR A 473 26.05 -6.15 6.58
CA THR A 473 25.02 -6.58 5.64
C THR A 473 23.63 -6.42 6.23
N GLY A 474 22.59 -6.53 5.41
CA GLY A 474 21.19 -6.44 5.85
C GLY A 474 20.25 -6.26 4.67
N TYR A 475 18.96 -6.12 4.97
CA TYR A 475 17.96 -5.80 3.96
C TYR A 475 17.56 -4.33 4.04
N ALA A 476 17.43 -3.68 2.89
CA ALA A 476 16.90 -2.33 2.80
C ALA A 476 16.13 -2.14 1.49
N HIS A 477 15.14 -1.26 1.54
CA HIS A 477 14.41 -0.91 0.33
C HIS A 477 15.37 -0.34 -0.72
N ARG A 478 15.20 -0.79 -1.97
CA ARG A 478 16.11 -0.44 -3.10
C ARG A 478 16.32 1.06 -3.24
N ASP A 479 15.26 1.87 -3.08
CA ASP A 479 15.36 3.33 -3.17
C ASP A 479 16.24 3.92 -2.06
N VAL A 480 16.20 3.35 -0.85
CA VAL A 480 17.06 3.78 0.26
C VAL A 480 18.54 3.48 -0.08
N ILE A 481 18.82 2.31 -0.64
CA ILE A 481 20.17 1.95 -1.10
C ILE A 481 20.63 2.92 -2.18
N MET A 482 19.78 3.20 -3.18
CA MET A 482 20.11 4.11 -4.26
C MET A 482 20.32 5.56 -3.79
N GLN A 483 19.53 6.04 -2.81
CA GLN A 483 19.76 7.35 -2.20
C GLN A 483 21.09 7.44 -1.45
N ARG A 484 21.51 6.38 -0.76
CA ARG A 484 22.81 6.31 -0.10
C ARG A 484 23.96 6.33 -1.12
N LYS A 485 23.83 5.56 -2.22
CA LYS A 485 24.79 5.59 -3.33
C LYS A 485 24.92 6.99 -3.95
N LYS A 486 23.81 7.72 -4.10
CA LYS A 486 23.82 9.13 -4.55
C LYS A 486 24.58 10.06 -3.58
N LYS A 487 24.68 9.69 -2.31
CA LYS A 487 25.46 10.38 -1.28
C LYS A 487 26.90 9.82 -1.16
N SER A 488 27.37 9.17 -2.20
CA SER A 488 28.71 8.61 -2.34
C SER A 488 29.03 7.41 -1.43
N GLU A 489 28.02 6.75 -0.83
CA GLU A 489 28.26 5.49 -0.13
C GLU A 489 28.52 4.36 -1.15
N ILE A 490 29.48 3.50 -0.83
CA ILE A 490 29.83 2.33 -1.66
C ILE A 490 29.08 1.12 -1.11
N ILE A 491 27.99 0.76 -1.77
CA ILE A 491 27.11 -0.33 -1.35
C ILE A 491 27.01 -1.36 -2.47
N GLU A 492 27.29 -2.61 -2.16
CA GLU A 492 27.04 -3.74 -3.04
C GLU A 492 25.61 -4.23 -2.84
N ILE A 493 24.81 -4.39 -3.90
CA ILE A 493 23.56 -5.12 -3.85
C ILE A 493 23.90 -6.57 -4.19
N VAL A 494 23.85 -7.42 -3.17
CA VAL A 494 24.22 -8.85 -3.29
C VAL A 494 23.05 -9.63 -3.92
N GLN A 495 21.81 -9.35 -3.48
CA GLN A 495 20.62 -9.99 -4.01
C GLN A 495 19.48 -8.97 -4.13
N LYS A 496 18.87 -8.92 -5.31
CA LYS A 496 17.65 -8.15 -5.54
C LYS A 496 16.42 -9.00 -5.28
N TYR A 497 15.41 -8.38 -4.73
CA TYR A 497 14.10 -8.99 -4.50
C TYR A 497 13.00 -8.14 -5.12
N ASP A 498 12.23 -8.75 -6.00
CA ASP A 498 11.03 -8.18 -6.58
C ASP A 498 9.82 -9.10 -6.22
N PRO A 499 8.64 -8.57 -6.01
CA PRO A 499 8.24 -7.17 -6.22
C PRO A 499 8.52 -6.22 -5.04
N ASP A 500 8.87 -6.71 -3.84
CA ASP A 500 8.94 -5.91 -2.62
C ASP A 500 10.13 -4.95 -2.54
N LYS A 501 11.10 -5.09 -3.45
CA LYS A 501 12.32 -4.25 -3.54
C LYS A 501 13.13 -4.17 -2.24
N LEU A 502 12.95 -5.13 -1.32
CA LEU A 502 13.72 -5.23 -0.08
C LEU A 502 15.01 -6.01 -0.35
N ASP A 503 15.96 -5.35 -0.97
CA ASP A 503 17.19 -5.94 -1.47
C ASP A 503 18.19 -6.24 -0.33
N TYR A 504 18.92 -7.34 -0.49
CA TYR A 504 20.03 -7.68 0.39
C TYR A 504 21.30 -6.96 -0.08
N TYR A 505 21.90 -6.19 0.82
CA TYR A 505 23.07 -5.38 0.52
C TYR A 505 24.24 -5.70 1.45
N ARG A 506 25.45 -5.36 1.01
CA ARG A 506 26.68 -5.43 1.80
C ARG A 506 27.50 -4.16 1.65
N ILE A 507 28.15 -3.76 2.73
CA ILE A 507 29.16 -2.68 2.75
C ILE A 507 30.45 -3.22 3.34
N ASP A 508 31.58 -2.76 2.78
CA ASP A 508 32.93 -3.04 3.27
C ASP A 508 33.37 -1.91 4.21
N LEU A 509 33.46 -2.21 5.52
CA LEU A 509 33.84 -1.25 6.55
C LEU A 509 35.32 -0.84 6.48
N ASN A 510 36.16 -1.60 5.79
CA ASN A 510 37.59 -1.23 5.55
C ASN A 510 37.68 -0.08 4.54
N ASN A 511 36.62 0.21 3.80
CA ASN A 511 36.62 1.34 2.89
C ASN A 511 36.65 2.66 3.65
N SER A 512 37.60 3.54 3.30
CA SER A 512 37.83 4.83 3.97
C SER A 512 36.62 5.74 4.05
N ILE A 513 35.62 5.54 3.17
CA ILE A 513 34.36 6.32 3.22
C ILE A 513 33.58 6.05 4.49
N TYR A 514 33.54 4.78 4.96
CA TYR A 514 32.80 4.45 6.18
C TYR A 514 33.53 4.88 7.43
N GLN A 515 34.86 4.83 7.45
CA GLN A 515 35.68 5.42 8.50
C GLN A 515 35.40 6.91 8.62
N ARG A 516 35.37 7.63 7.50
CA ARG A 516 35.05 9.06 7.45
C ARG A 516 33.61 9.35 7.92
N ILE A 517 32.63 8.61 7.41
CA ILE A 517 31.22 8.80 7.80
C ILE A 517 31.04 8.65 9.32
N VAL A 518 31.69 7.68 9.95
CA VAL A 518 31.63 7.47 11.40
C VAL A 518 32.37 8.59 12.13
N THR A 519 33.54 9.02 11.65
CA THR A 519 34.30 10.13 12.24
C THR A 519 33.54 11.46 12.16
N ASP A 520 32.97 11.79 11.01
CA ASP A 520 32.21 13.03 10.79
C ASP A 520 30.94 13.11 11.66
N ALA A 521 30.40 11.96 12.06
CA ALA A 521 29.20 11.87 12.90
C ALA A 521 29.53 11.71 14.40
N TYR A 522 30.81 11.65 14.79
CA TYR A 522 31.24 11.27 16.15
C TYR A 522 30.57 12.13 17.24
N ASP A 523 30.59 13.46 17.11
CA ASP A 523 30.02 14.38 18.09
C ASP A 523 28.49 14.27 18.24
N ILE A 524 27.83 13.60 17.30
CA ILE A 524 26.37 13.41 17.32
C ILE A 524 26.01 12.06 17.93
N ILE A 525 26.81 11.02 17.67
CA ILE A 525 26.49 9.63 18.05
C ILE A 525 27.19 9.18 19.35
N CYS A 526 28.14 9.93 19.87
CA CYS A 526 28.85 9.74 21.13
C CYS A 526 28.53 10.84 22.13
#